data_c370f699a1521ada710d4a1a9a035bb5
#
_entry.id   c370f699a1521ada710d4a1a9a035bb5
#
_cell.length_a   1.000
_cell.length_b   1.000
_cell.length_c   1.000
_cell.angle_alpha   90.00
_cell.angle_beta   90.00
_cell.angle_gamma   90.00
#
_symmetry.space_group_name_H-M   'P 1'
#
loop_
_entity.id
_entity.type
_entity.pdbx_description
1 polymer ?
#
loop_
_entity_poly.entity_id
_entity_poly.type
_entity_poly.pdbx_seq_one_letter_code
_entity_poly.pdbx_strand_id
1 'polypeptide(L)'
;MSTDKSDAFVIDGKMALPYQYFAGATGSKFIVALRDEKKILGVRCETCGKTFVPPRQTCERCFADLSDSWVALEPTGEVTGFTVIRYAEPYQPKTPPYVLAMIKLDGSDTPLAHLLDCDDPKDARIGMRVRAVFSDEQKDNILQIAGFVPADD
;
A
#
# COMPACT_ATOMS: atom_id res chain seq x y z
N MET A 1 -8.15 -50.54 4.12
CA MET A 1 -8.10 -50.01 2.73
C MET A 1 -6.80 -49.28 2.59
N SER A 2 -5.87 -49.86 1.84
CA SER A 2 -4.57 -49.24 1.54
C SER A 2 -4.83 -48.04 0.64
N THR A 3 -4.51 -46.83 1.09
CA THR A 3 -4.42 -45.69 0.22
C THR A 3 -3.22 -45.83 -0.65
N ASP A 4 -3.46 -46.18 -1.90
CA ASP A 4 -2.48 -46.20 -2.96
C ASP A 4 -1.77 -44.83 -2.99
N LYS A 5 -0.54 -44.76 -2.50
CA LYS A 5 0.31 -43.58 -2.69
C LYS A 5 0.64 -43.58 -4.17
N SER A 6 0.03 -42.67 -4.92
CA SER A 6 0.39 -42.44 -6.31
C SER A 6 1.91 -42.29 -6.38
N ASP A 7 2.54 -42.93 -7.35
CA ASP A 7 3.98 -42.76 -7.66
C ASP A 7 4.33 -41.36 -8.13
N ALA A 8 3.37 -40.41 -8.01
CA ALA A 8 3.57 -39.00 -8.32
C ALA A 8 4.38 -38.32 -7.22
N PHE A 9 5.45 -37.66 -7.58
CA PHE A 9 6.26 -36.85 -6.70
C PHE A 9 6.29 -35.43 -7.18
N VAL A 10 6.48 -34.50 -6.24
CA VAL A 10 6.54 -33.05 -6.49
C VAL A 10 8.01 -32.64 -6.57
N ILE A 11 8.35 -31.92 -7.64
CA ILE A 11 9.67 -31.28 -7.78
C ILE A 11 9.45 -29.80 -7.50
N ASP A 12 10.11 -29.30 -6.47
CA ASP A 12 10.08 -27.89 -6.14
C ASP A 12 10.84 -27.10 -7.21
N GLY A 13 10.18 -26.07 -7.75
CA GLY A 13 10.76 -25.14 -8.70
C GLY A 13 10.58 -23.71 -8.23
N LYS A 14 11.55 -22.84 -8.54
CA LYS A 14 11.47 -21.43 -8.26
C LYS A 14 11.83 -20.64 -9.50
N MET A 15 10.96 -19.70 -9.89
CA MET A 15 11.23 -18.74 -10.95
C MET A 15 11.36 -17.35 -10.34
N ALA A 16 12.47 -16.66 -10.63
CA ALA A 16 12.68 -15.26 -10.27
C ALA A 16 13.05 -14.49 -11.53
N LEU A 17 12.24 -13.51 -11.89
CA LEU A 17 12.43 -12.67 -13.08
C LEU A 17 12.67 -11.23 -12.63
N PRO A 18 13.93 -10.82 -12.42
CA PRO A 18 14.26 -9.43 -12.16
C PRO A 18 13.94 -8.61 -13.41
N TYR A 19 13.19 -7.52 -13.25
CA TYR A 19 12.84 -6.62 -14.32
C TYR A 19 12.74 -5.18 -13.81
N GLN A 20 12.82 -4.23 -14.73
CA GLN A 20 12.60 -2.82 -14.49
C GLN A 20 11.44 -2.35 -15.36
N TYR A 21 10.66 -1.42 -14.84
CA TYR A 21 9.56 -0.80 -15.60
C TYR A 21 9.50 0.69 -15.31
N PHE A 22 8.99 1.44 -16.26
CA PHE A 22 8.73 2.87 -16.09
C PHE A 22 7.42 3.07 -15.32
N ALA A 23 7.50 3.75 -14.17
CA ALA A 23 6.35 4.01 -13.31
C ALA A 23 5.32 5.00 -13.88
N GLY A 24 5.61 5.61 -15.04
CA GLY A 24 4.83 6.68 -15.61
C GLY A 24 5.08 8.03 -14.89
N ALA A 25 4.64 9.12 -15.51
CA ALA A 25 4.84 10.47 -14.95
C ALA A 25 4.14 10.61 -13.58
N THR A 26 2.90 10.14 -13.48
CA THR A 26 2.09 10.19 -12.26
C THR A 26 2.71 9.38 -11.12
N GLY A 27 3.10 8.13 -11.39
CA GLY A 27 3.76 7.28 -10.41
C GLY A 27 5.11 7.83 -9.97
N SER A 28 5.91 8.34 -10.92
CA SER A 28 7.22 8.94 -10.62
C SER A 28 7.09 10.16 -9.71
N LYS A 29 6.16 11.09 -10.00
CA LYS A 29 5.93 12.28 -9.17
C LYS A 29 5.47 11.89 -7.75
N PHE A 30 4.62 10.88 -7.63
CA PHE A 30 4.18 10.36 -6.32
C PHE A 30 5.36 9.82 -5.51
N ILE A 31 6.19 8.96 -6.10
CA ILE A 31 7.35 8.35 -5.41
C ILE A 31 8.41 9.40 -5.05
N VAL A 32 8.66 10.37 -5.93
CA VAL A 32 9.61 11.48 -5.65
C VAL A 32 9.12 12.32 -4.47
N ALA A 33 7.83 12.66 -4.42
CA ALA A 33 7.27 13.42 -3.28
C ALA A 33 7.35 12.63 -1.97
N LEU A 34 7.08 11.33 -2.00
CA LEU A 34 7.25 10.46 -0.83
C LEU A 34 8.70 10.44 -0.35
N ARG A 35 9.65 10.25 -1.29
CA ARG A 35 11.07 10.07 -1.00
C ARG A 35 11.73 11.36 -0.51
N ASP A 36 11.52 12.48 -1.22
CA ASP A 36 12.29 13.70 -1.02
C ASP A 36 11.61 14.68 -0.06
N GLU A 37 10.27 14.67 -0.03
CA GLU A 37 9.49 15.62 0.76
C GLU A 37 8.72 14.97 1.93
N LYS A 38 8.71 13.63 2.01
CA LYS A 38 7.88 12.86 2.96
C LYS A 38 6.39 13.27 2.90
N LYS A 39 5.91 13.58 1.68
CA LYS A 39 4.52 13.96 1.41
C LYS A 39 3.77 12.86 0.68
N ILE A 40 2.55 12.60 1.12
CA ILE A 40 1.63 11.71 0.43
C ILE A 40 0.77 12.57 -0.51
N LEU A 41 1.00 12.41 -1.82
CA LEU A 41 0.23 13.10 -2.84
C LEU A 41 -0.94 12.24 -3.30
N GLY A 42 -2.09 12.85 -3.46
CA GLY A 42 -3.22 12.31 -4.20
C GLY A 42 -3.53 13.18 -5.42
N VAL A 43 -4.58 12.82 -6.15
CA VAL A 43 -5.17 13.63 -7.22
C VAL A 43 -6.66 13.80 -6.97
N ARG A 44 -7.18 15.03 -7.15
CA ARG A 44 -8.60 15.35 -6.96
C ARG A 44 -9.29 15.60 -8.28
N CYS A 45 -10.37 14.88 -8.55
CA CYS A 45 -11.20 15.11 -9.71
C CYS A 45 -12.11 16.33 -9.50
N GLU A 46 -11.92 17.38 -10.28
CA GLU A 46 -12.74 18.60 -10.26
C GLU A 46 -14.20 18.32 -10.65
N THR A 47 -14.42 17.37 -11.57
CA THR A 47 -15.76 17.05 -12.09
C THR A 47 -16.64 16.31 -11.08
N CYS A 48 -16.09 15.32 -10.35
CA CYS A 48 -16.87 14.51 -9.42
C CYS A 48 -16.46 14.69 -7.95
N GLY A 49 -15.48 15.54 -7.66
CA GLY A 49 -15.01 15.87 -6.32
C GLY A 49 -14.20 14.79 -5.63
N LYS A 50 -13.99 13.62 -6.24
CA LYS A 50 -13.28 12.50 -5.62
C LYS A 50 -11.77 12.70 -5.60
N THR A 51 -11.15 12.33 -4.48
CA THR A 51 -9.71 12.34 -4.27
C THR A 51 -9.16 10.92 -4.23
N PHE A 52 -8.17 10.64 -5.05
CA PHE A 52 -7.57 9.31 -5.23
C PHE A 52 -6.16 9.24 -4.65
N VAL A 53 -5.90 8.18 -3.89
CA VAL A 53 -4.57 7.74 -3.46
C VAL A 53 -4.48 6.20 -3.57
N PRO A 54 -3.42 5.62 -4.16
CA PRO A 54 -2.39 6.29 -4.95
C PRO A 54 -2.96 7.12 -6.11
N PRO A 55 -2.22 8.16 -6.57
CA PRO A 55 -2.68 9.00 -7.65
C PRO A 55 -2.79 8.23 -8.97
N ARG A 56 -3.71 8.64 -9.80
CA ARG A 56 -3.97 8.06 -11.13
C ARG A 56 -4.15 9.16 -12.16
N GLN A 57 -3.86 8.88 -13.42
CA GLN A 57 -3.95 9.86 -14.48
C GLN A 57 -5.39 10.15 -14.90
N THR A 58 -6.28 9.18 -14.76
CA THR A 58 -7.67 9.27 -15.23
C THR A 58 -8.63 8.96 -14.09
N CYS A 59 -9.69 9.74 -13.97
CA CYS A 59 -10.79 9.47 -13.03
C CYS A 59 -11.55 8.21 -13.44
N GLU A 60 -11.69 7.25 -12.55
CA GLU A 60 -12.41 6.00 -12.81
C GLU A 60 -13.92 6.18 -13.03
N ARG A 61 -14.49 7.31 -12.57
CA ARG A 61 -15.93 7.56 -12.60
C ARG A 61 -16.37 8.37 -13.81
N CYS A 62 -15.65 9.45 -14.13
CA CYS A 62 -16.05 10.39 -15.18
C CYS A 62 -15.02 10.53 -16.30
N PHE A 63 -13.93 9.76 -16.25
CA PHE A 63 -12.86 9.71 -17.23
C PHE A 63 -12.11 11.04 -17.46
N ALA A 64 -12.30 12.01 -16.56
CA ALA A 64 -11.54 13.26 -16.61
C ALA A 64 -10.04 12.99 -16.43
N ASP A 65 -9.21 13.79 -17.09
CA ASP A 65 -7.76 13.81 -16.91
C ASP A 65 -7.42 14.45 -15.55
N LEU A 66 -6.54 13.78 -14.77
CA LEU A 66 -6.13 14.20 -13.44
C LEU A 66 -4.63 14.54 -13.37
N SER A 67 -3.95 14.66 -14.52
CA SER A 67 -2.50 14.82 -14.59
C SER A 67 -1.96 16.02 -13.80
N ASP A 68 -2.76 17.10 -13.68
CA ASP A 68 -2.39 18.33 -12.99
C ASP A 68 -3.19 18.60 -11.71
N SER A 69 -4.08 17.71 -11.31
CA SER A 69 -5.03 17.88 -10.18
C SER A 69 -4.47 17.37 -8.85
N TRP A 70 -3.24 17.75 -8.52
CA TRP A 70 -2.51 17.26 -7.35
C TRP A 70 -2.97 17.89 -6.05
N VAL A 71 -3.10 17.06 -5.00
CA VAL A 71 -3.39 17.49 -3.63
C VAL A 71 -2.45 16.77 -2.66
N ALA A 72 -1.99 17.47 -1.63
CA ALA A 72 -1.30 16.84 -0.51
C ALA A 72 -2.34 16.29 0.47
N LEU A 73 -2.11 15.09 0.97
CA LEU A 73 -2.96 14.44 1.97
C LEU A 73 -2.24 14.41 3.30
N GLU A 74 -3.00 14.49 4.38
CA GLU A 74 -2.47 14.30 5.72
C GLU A 74 -1.98 12.85 5.89
N PRO A 75 -0.90 12.65 6.65
CA PRO A 75 -0.35 11.30 6.87
C PRO A 75 -1.15 10.48 7.89
N THR A 76 -2.41 10.86 8.13
CA THR A 76 -3.35 10.19 9.04
C THR A 76 -4.51 9.60 8.28
N GLY A 77 -5.18 8.62 8.88
CA GLY A 77 -6.33 7.96 8.26
C GLY A 77 -6.95 6.90 9.14
N GLU A 78 -7.77 6.08 8.53
CA GLU A 78 -8.53 5.02 9.18
C GLU A 78 -8.34 3.69 8.45
N VAL A 79 -8.22 2.60 9.19
CA VAL A 79 -8.20 1.24 8.64
C VAL A 79 -9.60 0.85 8.19
N THR A 80 -9.77 0.61 6.88
CA THR A 80 -11.05 0.17 6.29
C THR A 80 -11.13 -1.33 6.05
N GLY A 81 -10.00 -2.03 6.10
CA GLY A 81 -9.90 -3.47 5.98
C GLY A 81 -8.47 -3.92 6.23
N PHE A 82 -8.25 -5.18 6.60
CA PHE A 82 -6.91 -5.70 6.80
C PHE A 82 -6.86 -7.22 6.68
N THR A 83 -5.64 -7.74 6.55
CA THR A 83 -5.34 -9.17 6.66
C THR A 83 -4.04 -9.38 7.42
N VAL A 84 -3.92 -10.53 8.08
CA VAL A 84 -2.69 -10.94 8.75
C VAL A 84 -1.95 -11.94 7.87
N ILE A 85 -0.78 -11.56 7.40
CA ILE A 85 0.11 -12.43 6.62
C ILE A 85 0.85 -13.36 7.58
N ARG A 86 0.71 -14.69 7.38
CA ARG A 86 1.26 -15.72 8.27
C ARG A 86 2.23 -16.67 7.58
N TYR A 87 2.40 -16.56 6.27
CA TYR A 87 3.32 -17.37 5.48
C TYR A 87 4.51 -16.55 5.01
N ALA A 88 5.66 -17.16 4.85
CA ALA A 88 6.88 -16.49 4.42
C ALA A 88 7.16 -16.73 2.93
N GLU A 89 7.47 -15.65 2.22
CA GLU A 89 7.97 -15.68 0.85
C GLU A 89 9.21 -14.78 0.73
N PRO A 90 10.15 -15.09 -0.17
CA PRO A 90 11.44 -14.39 -0.24
C PRO A 90 11.36 -12.89 -0.53
N TYR A 91 10.27 -12.41 -1.13
CA TYR A 91 10.11 -11.01 -1.58
C TYR A 91 9.16 -10.20 -0.71
N GLN A 92 8.73 -10.73 0.41
CA GLN A 92 7.86 -10.01 1.33
C GLN A 92 8.63 -8.86 2.01
N PRO A 93 7.97 -7.73 2.23
CA PRO A 93 8.61 -6.55 2.82
C PRO A 93 8.95 -6.72 4.31
N LYS A 94 8.33 -7.70 4.99
CA LYS A 94 8.48 -7.95 6.42
C LYS A 94 8.36 -9.44 6.73
N THR A 95 9.05 -9.91 7.77
CA THR A 95 8.92 -11.28 8.27
C THR A 95 7.53 -11.48 8.89
N PRO A 96 6.79 -12.55 8.53
CA PRO A 96 5.51 -12.89 9.16
C PRO A 96 5.65 -13.27 10.63
N PRO A 97 4.60 -13.05 11.47
CA PRO A 97 3.33 -12.47 11.08
C PRO A 97 3.37 -10.94 11.00
N TYR A 98 2.69 -10.35 10.02
CA TYR A 98 2.51 -8.91 9.92
C TYR A 98 1.13 -8.56 9.35
N VAL A 99 0.70 -7.33 9.53
CA VAL A 99 -0.60 -6.85 9.05
C VAL A 99 -0.42 -6.04 7.76
N LEU A 100 -1.21 -6.37 6.74
CA LEU A 100 -1.41 -5.56 5.54
C LEU A 100 -2.82 -4.97 5.61
N ALA A 101 -2.92 -3.65 5.58
CA ALA A 101 -4.19 -2.94 5.75
C ALA A 101 -4.53 -2.07 4.55
N MET A 102 -5.82 -1.86 4.34
CA MET A 102 -6.37 -0.84 3.47
C MET A 102 -6.64 0.40 4.33
N ILE A 103 -5.90 1.46 4.09
CA ILE A 103 -5.91 2.68 4.90
C ILE A 103 -6.51 3.81 4.08
N LYS A 104 -7.64 4.33 4.51
CA LYS A 104 -8.27 5.50 3.93
C LYS A 104 -7.70 6.74 4.61
N LEU A 105 -6.84 7.47 3.90
CA LEU A 105 -6.26 8.72 4.40
C LEU A 105 -7.32 9.80 4.54
N ASP A 106 -7.12 10.69 5.49
CA ASP A 106 -7.99 11.84 5.67
C ASP A 106 -7.97 12.72 4.42
N GLY A 107 -9.16 13.04 3.91
CA GLY A 107 -9.33 13.74 2.64
C GLY A 107 -9.27 12.88 1.38
N SER A 108 -9.05 11.56 1.48
CA SER A 108 -9.12 10.65 0.34
C SER A 108 -10.45 9.91 0.25
N ASP A 109 -10.82 9.51 -0.98
CA ASP A 109 -11.99 8.66 -1.24
C ASP A 109 -11.61 7.20 -1.51
N THR A 110 -10.34 6.94 -1.81
CA THR A 110 -9.81 5.59 -2.05
C THR A 110 -8.80 5.20 -0.98
N PRO A 111 -8.78 3.94 -0.55
CA PRO A 111 -7.79 3.47 0.41
C PRO A 111 -6.44 3.16 -0.25
N LEU A 112 -5.38 3.32 0.51
CA LEU A 112 -4.02 2.90 0.20
C LEU A 112 -3.73 1.56 0.91
N ALA A 113 -3.29 0.56 0.16
CA ALA A 113 -2.81 -0.69 0.76
C ALA A 113 -1.40 -0.49 1.32
N HIS A 114 -1.21 -0.74 2.62
CA HIS A 114 0.09 -0.59 3.26
C HIS A 114 0.26 -1.45 4.52
N LEU A 115 1.51 -1.53 5.01
CA LEU A 115 1.82 -2.18 6.28
C LEU A 115 1.17 -1.42 7.45
N LEU A 116 0.58 -2.17 8.37
CA LEU A 116 0.10 -1.66 9.65
C LEU A 116 0.95 -2.29 10.76
N ASP A 117 1.66 -1.46 11.48
CA ASP A 117 2.51 -1.87 12.60
C ASP A 117 1.72 -1.75 13.90
N CYS A 118 1.27 -2.89 14.40
CA CYS A 118 0.68 -3.08 15.72
C CYS A 118 1.63 -3.95 16.57
N ASP A 119 1.60 -3.79 17.87
CA ASP A 119 2.40 -4.61 18.80
C ASP A 119 2.03 -6.09 18.67
N ASP A 120 0.74 -6.42 18.61
CA ASP A 120 0.22 -7.74 18.23
C ASP A 120 -0.68 -7.58 16.98
N PRO A 121 -0.52 -8.42 15.94
CA PRO A 121 -1.43 -8.44 14.80
C PRO A 121 -2.92 -8.61 15.15
N LYS A 122 -3.23 -9.11 16.34
CA LYS A 122 -4.61 -9.24 16.85
C LYS A 122 -5.23 -7.90 17.24
N ASP A 123 -4.42 -6.87 17.46
CA ASP A 123 -4.90 -5.54 17.84
C ASP A 123 -5.43 -4.77 16.62
N ALA A 124 -5.12 -5.24 15.41
CA ALA A 124 -5.64 -4.64 14.19
C ALA A 124 -7.16 -4.74 14.12
N ARG A 125 -7.82 -3.61 13.87
CA ARG A 125 -9.29 -3.54 13.74
C ARG A 125 -9.70 -2.50 12.70
N ILE A 126 -10.82 -2.74 12.05
CA ILE A 126 -11.47 -1.76 11.18
C ILE A 126 -11.93 -0.56 12.04
N GLY A 127 -11.79 0.64 11.51
CA GLY A 127 -12.07 1.88 12.24
C GLY A 127 -10.90 2.39 13.10
N MET A 128 -9.77 1.67 13.16
CA MET A 128 -8.59 2.13 13.88
C MET A 128 -8.01 3.38 13.23
N ARG A 129 -7.78 4.44 14.02
CA ARG A 129 -7.04 5.61 13.59
C ARG A 129 -5.56 5.30 13.51
N VAL A 130 -4.93 5.76 12.43
CA VAL A 130 -3.52 5.47 12.15
C VAL A 130 -2.82 6.67 11.56
N ARG A 131 -1.49 6.71 11.73
CA ARG A 131 -0.62 7.69 11.09
C ARG A 131 0.55 7.03 10.38
N ALA A 132 0.98 7.61 9.26
CA ALA A 132 2.14 7.14 8.52
C ALA A 132 3.44 7.43 9.29
N VAL A 133 4.36 6.46 9.23
CA VAL A 133 5.75 6.61 9.66
C VAL A 133 6.62 6.49 8.43
N PHE A 134 7.45 7.50 8.16
CA PHE A 134 8.36 7.49 7.03
C PHE A 134 9.70 6.87 7.39
N SER A 135 10.30 6.18 6.43
CA SER A 135 11.66 5.66 6.57
C SER A 135 12.68 6.81 6.63
N ASP A 136 13.70 6.65 7.46
CA ASP A 136 14.86 7.56 7.47
C ASP A 136 15.80 7.29 6.30
N GLU A 137 15.83 6.05 5.81
CA GLU A 137 16.53 5.68 4.60
C GLU A 137 15.70 6.04 3.37
N GLN A 138 16.33 6.66 2.37
CA GLN A 138 15.66 6.93 1.09
C GLN A 138 15.34 5.62 0.35
N LYS A 139 14.09 5.47 -0.05
CA LYS A 139 13.58 4.34 -0.84
C LYS A 139 12.85 4.84 -2.08
N ASP A 140 13.20 4.29 -3.23
CA ASP A 140 12.58 4.62 -4.52
C ASP A 140 11.29 3.82 -4.76
N ASN A 141 10.46 3.63 -3.72
CA ASN A 141 9.21 2.89 -3.79
C ASN A 141 8.25 3.29 -2.66
N ILE A 142 7.09 2.66 -2.62
CA ILE A 142 6.03 2.93 -1.64
C ILE A 142 6.49 2.68 -0.18
N LEU A 143 7.51 1.85 0.05
CA LEU A 143 8.08 1.60 1.38
C LEU A 143 8.92 2.77 1.91
N GLN A 144 8.95 3.92 1.22
CA GLN A 144 9.34 5.19 1.83
C GLN A 144 8.41 5.56 2.98
N ILE A 145 7.14 5.15 2.93
CA ILE A 145 6.31 4.99 4.11
C ILE A 145 6.74 3.66 4.73
N ALA A 146 7.40 3.67 5.89
CA ALA A 146 7.83 2.44 6.56
C ALA A 146 6.65 1.58 7.01
N GLY A 147 5.56 2.24 7.43
CA GLY A 147 4.32 1.63 7.84
C GLY A 147 3.36 2.67 8.41
N PHE A 148 2.20 2.20 8.80
CA PHE A 148 1.25 2.98 9.58
C PHE A 148 1.20 2.41 11.00
N VAL A 149 1.15 3.28 11.98
CA VAL A 149 1.04 2.92 13.40
C VAL A 149 -0.28 3.44 13.97
N PRO A 150 -0.83 2.82 15.02
CA PRO A 150 -1.98 3.38 15.73
C PRO A 150 -1.72 4.84 16.10
N ALA A 151 -2.71 5.69 15.88
CA ALA A 151 -2.70 7.07 16.34
C ALA A 151 -3.65 7.18 17.54
N ASP A 152 -3.20 7.84 18.58
CA ASP A 152 -4.07 8.19 19.70
C ASP A 152 -5.10 9.22 19.20
N ASP A 153 -6.33 9.09 19.67
CA ASP A 153 -7.45 10.03 19.39
C ASP A 153 -7.20 11.40 20.01
#